data_c076f97f19f4450993dd1c3fb3c65247
#
_entry.id   c076f97f19f4450993dd1c3fb3c65247
#
_cell.length_a   1.000
_cell.length_b   1.000
_cell.length_c   1.000
_cell.angle_alpha   90.00
_cell.angle_beta   90.00
_cell.angle_gamma   90.00
#
_symmetry.space_group_name_H-M   'P 1'
#
loop_
_entity.id
_entity.type
_entity.pdbx_description
1 polymer ?
#
loop_
_entity_poly.entity_id
_entity_poly.type
_entity_poly.pdbx_seq_one_letter_code
_entity_poly.pdbx_strand_id
1 'polypeptide(L)'
;MSENRGDAEERGDSVDAKFWPQRQSKAPNPPDKAGREGKAGAGSADANRYRMDYQSIGTCVIINNKNFLGNTGQKTREGTNVDADAVERTFRGLGYKIRREDDRTVGEMEELLHTVSQEDHSGSASFVCVLLSHGGEGTFFGTDASTELETLTGMFRGDRCKTLVAKPKLFFIQACRGICFDDGIQTDSSCDESSDRIPVEADFLYAHSTAPGYYSWRNEGTGSWFMQALCEMLKKHSSQLELMQIMTRVNHKVALDFESFTLDPGSNKKKQMPSITTTLTKDFYFR
;
A
#
# COMPACT_ATOMS: atom_id res chain seq x y z
N MET A 1 49.32 -3.16 20.26
CA MET A 1 48.42 -2.79 19.14
C MET A 1 47.26 -3.79 19.13
N SER A 2 46.17 -3.43 19.75
CA SER A 2 44.95 -4.24 19.81
C SER A 2 43.92 -3.60 18.89
N GLU A 3 43.61 -4.28 17.80
CA GLU A 3 42.58 -3.88 16.87
C GLU A 3 41.19 -4.12 17.51
N ASN A 4 40.50 -3.03 17.71
CA ASN A 4 39.12 -3.02 18.17
C ASN A 4 38.23 -3.28 16.94
N ARG A 5 37.78 -4.52 16.74
CA ARG A 5 36.73 -4.82 15.78
C ARG A 5 35.40 -4.44 16.43
N GLY A 6 34.81 -3.36 15.97
CA GLY A 6 33.46 -3.00 16.32
C GLY A 6 32.47 -4.02 15.74
N ASP A 7 31.82 -4.78 16.61
CA ASP A 7 30.69 -5.64 16.26
C ASP A 7 29.53 -4.74 15.82
N ALA A 8 29.23 -4.74 14.51
CA ALA A 8 27.97 -4.23 14.00
C ALA A 8 26.89 -5.22 14.44
N GLU A 9 26.11 -4.88 15.46
CA GLU A 9 24.89 -5.62 15.82
C GLU A 9 23.97 -5.63 14.59
N GLU A 10 23.82 -6.78 13.95
CA GLU A 10 22.78 -7.05 12.97
C GLU A 10 21.43 -7.00 13.68
N ARG A 11 20.72 -5.89 13.52
CA ARG A 11 19.37 -5.71 14.07
C ARG A 11 18.40 -6.61 13.32
N GLY A 12 17.74 -7.49 14.04
CA GLY A 12 16.78 -8.46 13.49
C GLY A 12 15.53 -7.84 12.90
N ASP A 13 14.76 -8.64 12.14
CA ASP A 13 13.46 -8.26 11.59
C ASP A 13 12.35 -8.25 12.65
N SER A 14 11.35 -7.39 12.49
CA SER A 14 10.18 -7.25 13.35
C SER A 14 8.87 -7.28 12.55
N VAL A 15 7.74 -7.54 13.22
CA VAL A 15 6.40 -7.58 12.61
C VAL A 15 5.52 -6.43 13.08
N ASP A 16 4.56 -6.01 12.22
CA ASP A 16 3.67 -4.86 12.45
C ASP A 16 2.37 -5.19 13.21
N ALA A 17 2.29 -6.35 13.95
CA ALA A 17 1.09 -6.70 14.73
C ALA A 17 1.39 -7.42 16.07
N LYS A 18 0.45 -7.31 17.02
CA LYS A 18 0.32 -8.15 18.21
C LYS A 18 -0.89 -9.06 18.10
N PHE A 19 -0.87 -10.17 18.87
CA PHE A 19 -1.92 -11.18 18.94
C PHE A 19 -3.27 -10.59 19.38
N TRP A 20 -4.34 -10.81 18.55
CA TRP A 20 -5.73 -10.54 18.90
C TRP A 20 -6.62 -11.71 18.46
N PRO A 21 -7.58 -12.22 19.28
CA PRO A 21 -8.44 -13.34 18.90
C PRO A 21 -9.52 -12.94 17.89
N GLN A 22 -9.68 -13.74 16.83
CA GLN A 22 -10.64 -13.53 15.74
C GLN A 22 -12.10 -13.74 16.16
N ARG A 23 -13.00 -12.86 15.66
CA ARG A 23 -14.43 -13.13 15.49
C ARG A 23 -14.69 -13.62 14.05
N GLN A 24 -15.32 -14.78 13.92
CA GLN A 24 -15.75 -15.34 12.62
C GLN A 24 -16.98 -14.58 12.10
N SER A 25 -16.93 -14.08 10.87
CA SER A 25 -18.08 -13.57 10.13
C SER A 25 -18.33 -14.40 8.87
N LYS A 26 -19.62 -14.75 8.64
CA LYS A 26 -20.11 -15.54 7.48
C LYS A 26 -20.28 -14.62 6.28
N ALA A 27 -19.82 -15.06 5.10
CA ALA A 27 -20.03 -14.40 3.81
C ALA A 27 -21.43 -14.67 3.22
N PRO A 28 -22.06 -13.72 2.48
CA PRO A 28 -23.24 -13.94 1.67
C PRO A 28 -22.90 -14.28 0.21
N ASN A 29 -23.80 -15.08 -0.43
CA ASN A 29 -23.69 -15.57 -1.80
C ASN A 29 -24.00 -14.49 -2.86
N PRO A 30 -23.44 -14.61 -4.09
CA PRO A 30 -23.65 -13.64 -5.18
C PRO A 30 -24.91 -13.93 -6.03
N PRO A 31 -25.52 -12.94 -6.71
CA PRO A 31 -26.58 -13.12 -7.67
C PRO A 31 -26.11 -13.24 -9.12
N ASP A 32 -26.98 -13.83 -9.95
CA ASP A 32 -26.82 -14.32 -11.31
C ASP A 32 -26.61 -13.24 -12.42
N LYS A 33 -26.09 -13.71 -13.56
CA LYS A 33 -25.66 -13.01 -14.76
C LYS A 33 -26.80 -12.62 -15.71
N ALA A 34 -26.63 -11.50 -16.43
CA ALA A 34 -27.24 -11.28 -17.75
C ALA A 34 -26.27 -10.45 -18.62
N GLY A 35 -25.87 -11.01 -19.75
CA GLY A 35 -24.92 -10.41 -20.68
C GLY A 35 -25.55 -9.42 -21.67
N ARG A 36 -24.72 -8.50 -22.17
CA ARG A 36 -24.94 -7.74 -23.41
C ARG A 36 -23.61 -7.37 -24.05
N GLU A 37 -23.47 -7.78 -25.32
CA GLU A 37 -22.34 -7.41 -26.19
C GLU A 37 -22.43 -5.94 -26.61
N GLY A 38 -21.36 -5.19 -26.42
CA GLY A 38 -21.19 -3.80 -26.84
C GLY A 38 -20.04 -3.66 -27.84
N LYS A 39 -20.31 -3.04 -28.99
CA LYS A 39 -19.44 -2.86 -30.15
C LYS A 39 -18.09 -2.21 -29.79
N ALA A 40 -17.02 -2.87 -30.23
CA ALA A 40 -15.67 -2.31 -30.27
C ALA A 40 -15.58 -1.18 -31.30
N GLY A 41 -15.44 0.06 -30.80
CA GLY A 41 -15.02 1.22 -31.61
C GLY A 41 -13.49 1.29 -31.59
N ALA A 42 -12.85 1.45 -32.73
CA ALA A 42 -11.40 1.65 -32.86
C ALA A 42 -10.98 2.97 -32.16
N GLY A 43 -10.60 2.85 -30.88
CA GLY A 43 -9.98 3.94 -30.11
C GLY A 43 -8.46 3.86 -30.26
N SER A 44 -7.82 5.00 -30.44
CA SER A 44 -6.36 5.13 -30.53
C SER A 44 -5.67 4.52 -29.31
N ALA A 45 -4.39 4.13 -29.43
CA ALA A 45 -3.57 3.60 -28.32
C ALA A 45 -3.56 4.51 -27.07
N ASP A 46 -3.97 5.75 -27.20
CA ASP A 46 -4.11 6.76 -26.15
C ASP A 46 -5.39 6.61 -25.29
N ALA A 47 -6.42 5.92 -25.78
CA ALA A 47 -7.69 5.76 -25.04
C ALA A 47 -7.56 4.85 -23.81
N ASN A 48 -6.60 3.92 -23.83
CA ASN A 48 -6.33 2.97 -22.74
C ASN A 48 -5.27 3.46 -21.75
N ARG A 49 -4.86 4.72 -21.83
CA ARG A 49 -3.86 5.30 -20.94
C ARG A 49 -4.46 6.48 -20.17
N TYR A 50 -4.12 6.58 -18.87
CA TYR A 50 -4.49 7.78 -18.11
C TYR A 50 -3.78 9.01 -18.65
N ARG A 51 -4.51 10.09 -18.71
CA ARG A 51 -3.95 11.39 -19.06
C ARG A 51 -2.98 11.87 -17.99
N MET A 52 -1.79 12.32 -18.41
CA MET A 52 -0.76 12.87 -17.51
C MET A 52 -0.44 14.34 -17.84
N ASP A 53 -1.14 14.93 -18.80
CA ASP A 53 -0.99 16.32 -19.28
C ASP A 53 -1.71 17.35 -18.39
N TYR A 54 -1.66 17.16 -17.09
CA TYR A 54 -2.16 18.08 -16.07
C TYR A 54 -1.04 19.02 -15.60
N GLN A 55 -1.42 20.12 -14.90
CA GLN A 55 -0.46 21.06 -14.31
C GLN A 55 0.48 20.39 -13.29
N SER A 56 0.00 19.36 -12.60
CA SER A 56 0.72 18.59 -11.59
C SER A 56 0.48 17.10 -11.76
N ILE A 57 1.46 16.27 -11.39
CA ILE A 57 1.22 14.83 -11.27
C ILE A 57 0.30 14.52 -10.07
N GLY A 58 0.28 15.37 -9.04
CA GLY A 58 -0.62 15.27 -7.90
C GLY A 58 0.06 15.38 -6.55
N THR A 59 -0.69 15.03 -5.50
CA THR A 59 -0.24 15.01 -4.11
C THR A 59 0.04 13.58 -3.67
N CYS A 60 1.12 13.38 -2.91
CA CYS A 60 1.41 12.15 -2.16
C CYS A 60 1.31 12.45 -0.66
N VAL A 61 0.30 11.90 -0.01
CA VAL A 61 0.15 11.93 1.45
C VAL A 61 0.90 10.73 2.03
N ILE A 62 1.70 10.96 3.08
CA ILE A 62 2.41 9.92 3.81
C ILE A 62 1.99 10.02 5.27
N ILE A 63 1.36 8.98 5.82
CA ILE A 63 1.07 8.84 7.25
C ILE A 63 2.02 7.78 7.81
N ASN A 64 2.87 8.19 8.77
CA ASN A 64 3.90 7.33 9.36
C ASN A 64 3.73 7.26 10.88
N ASN A 65 3.08 6.21 11.38
CA ASN A 65 2.90 5.99 12.80
C ASN A 65 4.00 5.10 13.36
N LYS A 66 4.83 5.66 14.21
CA LYS A 66 5.96 5.01 14.89
C LYS A 66 5.64 4.69 16.34
N ASN A 67 5.13 5.67 17.09
CA ASN A 67 4.93 5.60 18.54
C ASN A 67 3.44 5.43 18.87
N PHE A 68 3.12 4.53 19.77
CA PHE A 68 1.73 4.17 20.11
C PHE A 68 1.48 4.33 21.61
N LEU A 69 0.28 4.77 21.96
CA LEU A 69 -0.12 4.87 23.36
C LEU A 69 -0.28 3.48 23.99
N GLY A 70 0.00 3.37 25.29
CA GLY A 70 0.02 2.09 26.01
C GLY A 70 -1.30 1.31 25.95
N ASN A 71 -2.44 2.00 25.82
CA ASN A 71 -3.77 1.38 25.69
C ASN A 71 -3.96 0.58 24.39
N THR A 72 -3.20 0.90 23.33
CA THR A 72 -3.27 0.14 22.06
C THR A 72 -2.60 -1.23 22.17
N GLY A 73 -1.72 -1.41 23.14
CA GLY A 73 -0.88 -2.59 23.26
C GLY A 73 0.14 -2.76 22.12
N GLN A 74 0.28 -1.80 21.21
CA GLN A 74 1.21 -1.85 20.09
C GLN A 74 2.63 -1.43 20.53
N LYS A 75 3.65 -2.05 19.88
CA LYS A 75 5.06 -1.69 20.09
C LYS A 75 5.44 -0.53 19.18
N THR A 76 6.50 0.20 19.59
CA THR A 76 7.15 1.18 18.71
C THR A 76 7.62 0.49 17.41
N ARG A 77 7.39 1.14 16.28
CA ARG A 77 7.78 0.63 14.95
C ARG A 77 9.16 1.17 14.55
N GLU A 78 10.22 0.60 15.13
CA GLU A 78 11.58 0.96 14.72
C GLU A 78 11.82 0.66 13.23
N GLY A 79 12.59 1.51 12.54
CA GLY A 79 12.83 1.41 11.09
C GLY A 79 11.75 2.04 10.20
N THR A 80 10.55 2.40 10.72
CA THR A 80 9.49 2.99 9.89
C THR A 80 9.86 4.37 9.32
N ASN A 81 10.70 5.14 10.01
CA ASN A 81 11.19 6.42 9.50
C ASN A 81 12.10 6.25 8.27
N VAL A 82 12.85 5.13 8.19
CA VAL A 82 13.63 4.79 7.00
C VAL A 82 12.71 4.61 5.79
N ASP A 83 11.56 3.94 5.99
CA ASP A 83 10.53 3.79 4.96
C ASP A 83 9.95 5.14 4.55
N ALA A 84 9.49 5.94 5.53
CA ALA A 84 8.89 7.24 5.26
C ALA A 84 9.83 8.16 4.48
N ASP A 85 11.11 8.22 4.85
CA ASP A 85 12.12 9.01 4.16
C ASP A 85 12.41 8.50 2.74
N ALA A 86 12.43 7.18 2.55
CA ALA A 86 12.64 6.57 1.23
C ALA A 86 11.45 6.84 0.29
N VAL A 87 10.22 6.70 0.80
CA VAL A 87 8.97 7.01 0.10
C VAL A 87 8.92 8.48 -0.28
N GLU A 88 9.16 9.37 0.67
CA GLU A 88 9.17 10.82 0.44
C GLU A 88 10.15 11.21 -0.66
N ARG A 89 11.40 10.74 -0.60
CA ARG A 89 12.40 10.99 -1.66
C ARG A 89 11.96 10.43 -3.02
N THR A 90 11.35 9.24 -3.04
CA THR A 90 10.93 8.58 -4.27
C THR A 90 9.79 9.33 -4.95
N PHE A 91 8.70 9.62 -4.23
CA PHE A 91 7.55 10.31 -4.82
C PHE A 91 7.83 11.79 -5.12
N ARG A 92 8.68 12.46 -4.33
CA ARG A 92 9.19 13.79 -4.69
C ARG A 92 9.99 13.76 -5.99
N GLY A 93 10.83 12.74 -6.19
CA GLY A 93 11.57 12.51 -7.44
C GLY A 93 10.66 12.23 -8.65
N LEU A 94 9.48 11.66 -8.43
CA LEU A 94 8.45 11.46 -9.44
C LEU A 94 7.61 12.75 -9.71
N GLY A 95 7.86 13.83 -8.96
CA GLY A 95 7.21 15.13 -9.13
C GLY A 95 5.97 15.37 -8.28
N TYR A 96 5.63 14.47 -7.35
CA TYR A 96 4.50 14.68 -6.42
C TYR A 96 4.79 15.77 -5.39
N LYS A 97 3.76 16.55 -5.06
CA LYS A 97 3.76 17.39 -3.86
C LYS A 97 3.62 16.47 -2.63
N ILE A 98 4.59 16.52 -1.74
CA ILE A 98 4.59 15.65 -0.54
C ILE A 98 3.91 16.35 0.63
N ARG A 99 3.01 15.60 1.31
CA ARG A 99 2.43 15.94 2.60
C ARG A 99 2.65 14.77 3.55
N ARG A 100 3.63 14.90 4.44
CA ARG A 100 3.99 13.88 5.43
C ARG A 100 3.51 14.29 6.80
N GLU A 101 2.91 13.33 7.51
CA GLU A 101 2.44 13.44 8.87
C GLU A 101 2.91 12.23 9.67
N ASP A 102 3.57 12.48 10.78
CA ASP A 102 4.11 11.45 11.66
C ASP A 102 3.29 11.36 12.96
N ASP A 103 3.13 10.13 13.47
CA ASP A 103 2.48 9.82 14.76
C ASP A 103 1.09 10.44 14.95
N ARG A 104 0.16 10.13 14.03
CA ARG A 104 -1.22 10.64 14.05
C ARG A 104 -2.18 9.67 14.76
N THR A 105 -3.07 10.22 15.57
CA THR A 105 -4.25 9.52 16.11
C THR A 105 -5.22 9.15 15.00
N VAL A 106 -6.20 8.28 15.30
CA VAL A 106 -7.26 7.93 14.33
C VAL A 106 -7.99 9.21 13.89
N GLY A 107 -8.42 10.05 14.81
CA GLY A 107 -9.14 11.28 14.49
C GLY A 107 -8.34 12.25 13.62
N GLU A 108 -7.03 12.41 13.89
CA GLU A 108 -6.15 13.27 13.10
C GLU A 108 -5.91 12.70 11.69
N MET A 109 -5.81 11.37 11.54
CA MET A 109 -5.70 10.72 10.22
C MET A 109 -6.97 10.92 9.39
N GLU A 110 -8.14 10.74 10.01
CA GLU A 110 -9.44 10.93 9.35
C GLU A 110 -9.64 12.39 8.94
N GLU A 111 -9.34 13.35 9.83
CA GLU A 111 -9.42 14.79 9.52
C GLU A 111 -8.47 15.20 8.39
N LEU A 112 -7.22 14.71 8.43
CA LEU A 112 -6.23 14.93 7.37
C LEU A 112 -6.74 14.45 6.02
N LEU A 113 -7.15 13.17 5.92
CA LEU A 113 -7.57 12.57 4.66
C LEU A 113 -8.90 13.15 4.17
N HIS A 114 -9.82 13.48 5.09
CA HIS A 114 -11.03 14.22 4.76
C HIS A 114 -10.69 15.59 4.15
N THR A 115 -9.83 16.36 4.80
CA THR A 115 -9.40 17.67 4.30
C THR A 115 -8.78 17.55 2.89
N VAL A 116 -7.86 16.60 2.70
CA VAL A 116 -7.24 16.34 1.39
C VAL A 116 -8.27 15.93 0.35
N SER A 117 -9.27 15.12 0.70
CA SER A 117 -10.31 14.68 -0.24
C SER A 117 -11.21 15.84 -0.71
N GLN A 118 -11.31 16.92 0.08
CA GLN A 118 -12.09 18.12 -0.26
C GLN A 118 -11.26 19.19 -1.01
N GLU A 119 -9.94 19.01 -1.14
CA GLU A 119 -9.10 19.89 -1.95
C GLU A 119 -9.47 19.79 -3.44
N ASP A 120 -9.16 20.85 -4.21
CA ASP A 120 -9.32 20.80 -5.67
C ASP A 120 -8.17 20.06 -6.34
N HIS A 121 -8.47 18.84 -6.82
CA HIS A 121 -7.55 18.00 -7.59
C HIS A 121 -7.74 18.12 -9.10
N SER A 122 -8.52 19.10 -9.60
CA SER A 122 -8.81 19.24 -11.03
C SER A 122 -7.53 19.37 -11.87
N GLY A 123 -6.53 20.08 -11.35
CA GLY A 123 -5.21 20.27 -11.97
C GLY A 123 -4.22 19.12 -11.75
N SER A 124 -4.61 18.02 -11.09
CA SER A 124 -3.76 16.87 -10.76
C SER A 124 -4.04 15.68 -11.68
N ALA A 125 -3.01 14.95 -12.08
CA ALA A 125 -3.14 13.73 -12.89
C ALA A 125 -3.54 12.51 -12.05
N SER A 126 -3.13 12.46 -10.77
CA SER A 126 -3.34 11.32 -9.87
C SER A 126 -3.29 11.77 -8.40
N PHE A 127 -3.61 10.83 -7.51
CA PHE A 127 -3.45 10.97 -6.06
C PHE A 127 -2.71 9.75 -5.52
N VAL A 128 -1.82 9.95 -4.56
CA VAL A 128 -1.08 8.88 -3.85
C VAL A 128 -1.26 9.03 -2.34
N CYS A 129 -1.49 7.92 -1.65
CA CYS A 129 -1.48 7.84 -0.20
C CYS A 129 -0.63 6.66 0.24
N VAL A 130 0.34 6.91 1.13
CA VAL A 130 1.19 5.87 1.72
C VAL A 130 0.92 5.81 3.21
N LEU A 131 0.51 4.63 3.69
CA LEU A 131 0.11 4.39 5.06
C LEU A 131 1.10 3.41 5.71
N LEU A 132 1.81 3.87 6.74
CA LEU A 132 2.83 3.12 7.47
C LEU A 132 2.41 3.03 8.95
N SER A 133 1.88 1.86 9.40
CA SER A 133 1.47 1.65 10.79
C SER A 133 1.38 0.15 11.14
N HIS A 134 0.95 -0.13 12.36
CA HIS A 134 0.39 -1.44 12.70
C HIS A 134 -0.97 -1.64 12.03
N GLY A 135 -1.36 -2.91 11.85
CA GLY A 135 -2.66 -3.25 11.27
C GLY A 135 -3.05 -4.69 11.53
N GLY A 136 -4.26 -5.02 11.09
CA GLY A 136 -4.85 -6.34 11.05
C GLY A 136 -5.66 -6.52 9.77
N GLU A 137 -6.47 -7.58 9.69
CA GLU A 137 -7.36 -7.75 8.55
C GLU A 137 -8.38 -6.61 8.49
N GLY A 138 -8.29 -5.79 7.44
CA GLY A 138 -9.15 -4.62 7.23
C GLY A 138 -8.94 -3.44 8.18
N THR A 139 -8.02 -3.54 9.16
CA THR A 139 -7.81 -2.50 10.19
C THR A 139 -6.45 -1.83 10.09
N PHE A 140 -6.39 -0.56 10.48
CA PHE A 140 -5.19 0.26 10.50
C PHE A 140 -5.13 1.07 11.80
N PHE A 141 -3.94 1.16 12.41
CA PHE A 141 -3.76 1.82 13.71
C PHE A 141 -3.37 3.29 13.57
N GLY A 142 -4.13 4.16 14.27
CA GLY A 142 -3.62 5.43 14.76
C GLY A 142 -2.72 5.20 15.97
N THR A 143 -2.15 6.27 16.51
CA THR A 143 -1.32 6.17 17.73
C THR A 143 -2.11 5.84 18.99
N ASP A 144 -3.43 6.00 18.97
CA ASP A 144 -4.36 5.90 20.10
C ASP A 144 -5.34 4.73 20.02
N ALA A 145 -5.73 4.34 18.80
CA ALA A 145 -6.75 3.31 18.54
C ALA A 145 -6.57 2.71 17.15
N SER A 146 -7.44 1.77 16.75
CA SER A 146 -7.56 1.27 15.38
C SER A 146 -8.82 1.78 14.69
N THR A 147 -8.77 1.92 13.37
CA THR A 147 -9.92 2.24 12.50
C THR A 147 -9.97 1.25 11.33
N GLU A 148 -11.10 1.18 10.63
CA GLU A 148 -11.20 0.44 9.38
C GLU A 148 -10.44 1.16 8.27
N LEU A 149 -9.65 0.41 7.50
CA LEU A 149 -8.90 0.98 6.38
C LEU A 149 -9.82 1.65 5.35
N GLU A 150 -11.02 1.08 5.14
CA GLU A 150 -12.03 1.65 4.24
C GLU A 150 -12.51 3.04 4.69
N THR A 151 -12.58 3.31 6.00
CA THR A 151 -12.92 4.64 6.53
C THR A 151 -11.93 5.69 6.01
N LEU A 152 -10.63 5.36 5.97
CA LEU A 152 -9.59 6.27 5.50
C LEU A 152 -9.58 6.42 3.98
N THR A 153 -9.70 5.31 3.24
CA THR A 153 -9.55 5.31 1.78
C THR A 153 -10.83 5.69 1.04
N GLY A 154 -11.99 5.36 1.62
CA GLY A 154 -13.32 5.62 1.04
C GLY A 154 -13.69 7.10 0.90
N MET A 155 -12.91 8.02 1.52
CA MET A 155 -13.07 9.46 1.34
C MET A 155 -12.75 9.93 -0.09
N PHE A 156 -11.97 9.13 -0.84
CA PHE A 156 -11.54 9.42 -2.21
C PHE A 156 -12.41 8.76 -3.29
N ARG A 157 -13.52 8.13 -2.90
CA ARG A 157 -14.49 7.55 -3.86
C ARG A 157 -15.10 8.64 -4.74
N GLY A 158 -15.48 8.27 -5.94
CA GLY A 158 -15.97 9.21 -6.96
C GLY A 158 -17.23 9.98 -6.57
N ASP A 159 -18.03 9.49 -5.61
CA ASP A 159 -19.19 10.18 -5.04
C ASP A 159 -18.80 11.25 -4.00
N ARG A 160 -17.65 11.10 -3.34
CA ARG A 160 -17.15 11.96 -2.27
C ARG A 160 -16.07 12.96 -2.74
N CYS A 161 -15.16 12.52 -3.62
CA CYS A 161 -14.05 13.33 -4.16
C CYS A 161 -14.17 13.47 -5.68
N LYS A 162 -15.05 14.35 -6.15
CA LYS A 162 -15.42 14.49 -7.56
C LYS A 162 -14.27 14.98 -8.46
N THR A 163 -13.32 15.70 -7.91
CA THR A 163 -12.17 16.22 -8.68
C THR A 163 -11.11 15.15 -8.97
N LEU A 164 -11.23 13.94 -8.35
CA LEU A 164 -10.44 12.74 -8.65
C LEU A 164 -11.19 11.69 -9.47
N VAL A 165 -12.41 11.95 -9.93
CA VAL A 165 -13.13 11.04 -10.84
C VAL A 165 -12.33 10.85 -12.13
N ALA A 166 -12.24 9.60 -12.63
CA ALA A 166 -11.44 9.17 -13.78
C ALA A 166 -9.93 9.44 -13.65
N LYS A 167 -9.42 9.60 -12.44
CA LYS A 167 -7.98 9.77 -12.13
C LYS A 167 -7.52 8.68 -11.17
N PRO A 168 -6.30 8.14 -11.33
CA PRO A 168 -5.75 7.11 -10.44
C PRO A 168 -5.62 7.58 -9.00
N LYS A 169 -6.07 6.73 -8.07
CA LYS A 169 -5.95 6.88 -6.62
C LYS A 169 -5.16 5.68 -6.09
N LEU A 170 -3.89 5.91 -5.75
CA LEU A 170 -2.92 4.87 -5.46
C LEU A 170 -2.65 4.82 -3.94
N PHE A 171 -3.01 3.72 -3.31
CA PHE A 171 -2.77 3.48 -1.89
C PHE A 171 -1.71 2.40 -1.70
N PHE A 172 -0.61 2.75 -1.03
CA PHE A 172 0.47 1.82 -0.65
C PHE A 172 0.44 1.64 0.87
N ILE A 173 0.23 0.41 1.33
CA ILE A 173 -0.10 0.13 2.73
C ILE A 173 0.92 -0.84 3.31
N GLN A 174 1.75 -0.35 4.23
CA GLN A 174 2.67 -1.12 5.02
C GLN A 174 2.06 -1.36 6.40
N ALA A 175 1.38 -2.48 6.53
CA ALA A 175 0.78 -2.97 7.78
C ALA A 175 0.58 -4.48 7.70
N CYS A 176 0.51 -5.17 8.84
CA CYS A 176 0.08 -6.56 8.86
C CYS A 176 -1.40 -6.69 8.48
N ARG A 177 -1.79 -7.84 7.94
CA ARG A 177 -3.17 -8.21 7.59
C ARG A 177 -3.66 -9.47 8.31
N GLY A 178 -2.99 -9.88 9.38
CA GLY A 178 -3.32 -11.07 10.16
C GLY A 178 -2.18 -11.50 11.05
N ILE A 179 -2.23 -12.74 11.53
CA ILE A 179 -1.32 -13.30 12.53
C ILE A 179 -0.54 -14.53 12.04
N CYS A 180 -0.67 -14.90 10.76
CA CYS A 180 0.02 -16.05 10.19
C CYS A 180 1.39 -15.67 9.62
N PHE A 181 2.35 -16.58 9.77
CA PHE A 181 3.63 -16.55 9.05
C PHE A 181 3.48 -17.32 7.73
N ASP A 182 4.13 -16.85 6.68
CA ASP A 182 4.18 -17.53 5.40
C ASP A 182 5.35 -18.48 5.34
N ASP A 183 5.07 -19.78 5.32
CA ASP A 183 6.07 -20.85 5.22
C ASP A 183 6.45 -21.17 3.77
N GLY A 184 5.75 -20.60 2.80
CA GLY A 184 5.92 -20.81 1.36
C GLY A 184 5.39 -22.17 0.87
N ILE A 185 4.51 -22.18 -0.15
CA ILE A 185 4.02 -23.38 -0.85
C ILE A 185 3.92 -23.10 -2.37
N GLN A 186 3.96 -24.16 -3.17
CA GLN A 186 3.88 -24.11 -4.63
C GLN A 186 2.44 -24.25 -5.15
N THR A 187 2.06 -23.36 -6.10
CA THR A 187 1.13 -23.42 -7.26
C THR A 187 -0.38 -23.21 -7.18
N ASP A 188 -0.85 -22.44 -8.19
CA ASP A 188 -2.03 -22.40 -9.09
C ASP A 188 -3.36 -21.80 -8.60
N SER A 189 -3.86 -20.83 -9.19
CA SER A 189 -4.38 -19.99 -10.25
C SER A 189 -5.90 -19.70 -10.26
N SER A 190 -6.26 -18.56 -10.83
CA SER A 190 -7.42 -18.09 -11.65
C SER A 190 -8.69 -17.49 -11.03
N CYS A 191 -9.18 -16.58 -11.67
CA CYS A 191 -9.83 -15.30 -11.98
C CYS A 191 -11.32 -15.40 -12.35
N ASP A 192 -12.09 -14.28 -12.33
CA ASP A 192 -12.89 -13.77 -13.47
C ASP A 192 -13.70 -12.47 -13.21
N GLU A 193 -14.09 -11.78 -14.29
CA GLU A 193 -14.50 -10.39 -14.56
C GLU A 193 -16.04 -10.15 -14.54
N SER A 194 -16.69 -9.02 -14.75
CA SER A 194 -16.67 -7.61 -15.13
C SER A 194 -18.10 -7.08 -15.36
N SER A 195 -18.41 -5.76 -15.32
CA SER A 195 -19.47 -5.08 -16.11
C SER A 195 -19.48 -3.54 -15.97
N ASP A 196 -19.91 -2.84 -17.05
CA ASP A 196 -19.83 -1.40 -17.34
C ASP A 196 -20.90 -0.52 -16.67
N ARG A 197 -20.53 0.14 -15.64
CA ARG A 197 -20.81 1.53 -15.21
C ARG A 197 -19.55 1.94 -14.49
N ILE A 198 -19.09 3.22 -14.57
CA ILE A 198 -17.92 3.63 -13.78
C ILE A 198 -18.36 3.55 -12.32
N PRO A 199 -17.96 2.50 -11.58
CA PRO A 199 -18.35 2.36 -10.18
C PRO A 199 -17.67 3.46 -9.38
N VAL A 200 -18.24 3.88 -8.26
CA VAL A 200 -17.62 4.85 -7.35
C VAL A 200 -16.25 4.39 -6.86
N GLU A 201 -15.99 3.08 -6.95
CA GLU A 201 -14.72 2.40 -6.67
C GLU A 201 -13.76 2.35 -7.86
N ALA A 202 -14.08 2.97 -9.02
CA ALA A 202 -13.20 2.95 -10.18
C ALA A 202 -11.91 3.75 -9.95
N ASP A 203 -10.84 3.32 -10.63
CA ASP A 203 -9.54 3.97 -10.68
C ASP A 203 -8.77 3.94 -9.35
N PHE A 204 -8.97 2.92 -8.53
CA PHE A 204 -8.19 2.65 -7.32
C PHE A 204 -7.13 1.58 -7.54
N LEU A 205 -6.03 1.73 -6.83
CA LEU A 205 -5.05 0.67 -6.58
C LEU A 205 -4.76 0.63 -5.09
N TYR A 206 -4.90 -0.56 -4.50
CA TYR A 206 -4.51 -0.88 -3.13
C TYR A 206 -3.37 -1.89 -3.18
N ALA A 207 -2.17 -1.45 -2.84
CA ALA A 207 -0.99 -2.31 -2.76
C ALA A 207 -0.63 -2.53 -1.29
N HIS A 208 -0.96 -3.69 -0.77
CA HIS A 208 -0.65 -4.12 0.58
C HIS A 208 0.71 -4.80 0.64
N SER A 209 1.43 -4.56 1.71
CA SER A 209 2.74 -5.18 1.96
C SER A 209 2.67 -6.70 2.06
N THR A 210 1.50 -7.26 2.42
CA THR A 210 1.32 -8.71 2.59
C THR A 210 -0.08 -9.17 2.20
N ALA A 211 -0.22 -10.47 1.94
CA ALA A 211 -1.49 -11.11 1.67
C ALA A 211 -2.42 -11.10 2.89
N PRO A 212 -3.77 -11.24 2.71
CA PRO A 212 -4.72 -11.36 3.82
C PRO A 212 -4.34 -12.50 4.78
N GLY A 213 -4.42 -12.25 6.08
CA GLY A 213 -4.11 -13.23 7.11
C GLY A 213 -2.65 -13.24 7.57
N TYR A 214 -1.73 -12.59 6.86
CA TYR A 214 -0.29 -12.71 7.09
C TYR A 214 0.36 -11.48 7.74
N TYR A 215 1.51 -11.72 8.40
CA TYR A 215 2.40 -10.69 8.91
C TYR A 215 3.12 -9.94 7.78
N SER A 216 3.51 -8.71 8.08
CA SER A 216 4.40 -7.90 7.25
C SER A 216 5.70 -7.63 7.98
N TRP A 217 6.83 -7.81 7.28
CA TRP A 217 8.17 -7.74 7.85
C TRP A 217 8.81 -6.37 7.67
N ARG A 218 9.51 -5.94 8.71
CA ARG A 218 10.31 -4.71 8.73
C ARG A 218 11.60 -4.94 9.51
N ASN A 219 12.72 -4.53 8.92
CA ASN A 219 14.01 -4.47 9.58
C ASN A 219 14.22 -3.09 10.22
N GLU A 220 14.72 -3.03 11.44
CA GLU A 220 14.90 -1.78 12.18
C GLU A 220 15.89 -0.81 11.53
N GLY A 221 16.92 -1.34 10.86
CA GLY A 221 17.97 -0.55 10.22
C GLY A 221 17.69 -0.16 8.79
N THR A 222 17.02 -1.03 8.01
CA THR A 222 16.84 -0.88 6.56
C THR A 222 15.42 -0.56 6.16
N GLY A 223 14.44 -0.70 7.05
CA GLY A 223 13.02 -0.49 6.77
C GLY A 223 12.29 -1.78 6.35
N SER A 224 11.06 -1.65 5.89
CA SER A 224 10.23 -2.78 5.49
C SER A 224 10.57 -3.30 4.10
N TRP A 225 10.46 -4.61 3.92
CA TRP A 225 10.75 -5.27 2.64
C TRP A 225 9.93 -4.69 1.47
N PHE A 226 8.64 -4.47 1.72
CA PHE A 226 7.73 -3.95 0.71
C PHE A 226 8.09 -2.51 0.30
N MET A 227 8.34 -1.60 1.27
CA MET A 227 8.67 -0.21 0.95
C MET A 227 10.05 -0.08 0.30
N GLN A 228 11.03 -0.90 0.71
CA GLN A 228 12.33 -0.98 0.03
C GLN A 228 12.14 -1.39 -1.44
N ALA A 229 11.43 -2.50 -1.68
CA ALA A 229 11.18 -3.00 -3.03
C ALA A 229 10.40 -1.99 -3.88
N LEU A 230 9.34 -1.38 -3.33
CA LEU A 230 8.54 -0.37 -4.00
C LEU A 230 9.39 0.83 -4.45
N CYS A 231 10.15 1.42 -3.53
CA CYS A 231 11.00 2.57 -3.82
C CYS A 231 12.08 2.26 -4.84
N GLU A 232 12.69 1.06 -4.76
CA GLU A 232 13.71 0.63 -5.73
C GLU A 232 13.12 0.43 -7.13
N MET A 233 11.99 -0.29 -7.24
CA MET A 233 11.36 -0.56 -8.54
C MET A 233 10.81 0.71 -9.19
N LEU A 234 10.22 1.64 -8.41
CA LEU A 234 9.80 2.93 -8.91
C LEU A 234 10.98 3.75 -9.46
N LYS A 235 12.09 3.82 -8.71
CA LYS A 235 13.30 4.55 -9.17
C LYS A 235 13.88 3.97 -10.45
N LYS A 236 13.87 2.64 -10.60
CA LYS A 236 14.46 1.96 -11.77
C LYS A 236 13.58 2.03 -13.00
N HIS A 237 12.25 1.98 -12.85
CA HIS A 237 11.36 1.62 -13.94
C HIS A 237 10.25 2.63 -14.24
N SER A 238 10.02 3.64 -13.38
CA SER A 238 8.89 4.58 -13.55
C SER A 238 8.90 5.38 -14.85
N SER A 239 10.06 5.53 -15.49
CA SER A 239 10.19 6.23 -16.78
C SER A 239 9.87 5.36 -18.00
N GLN A 240 9.73 4.03 -17.83
CA GLN A 240 9.64 3.09 -18.95
C GLN A 240 8.47 2.12 -18.84
N LEU A 241 8.07 1.75 -17.63
CA LEU A 241 7.09 0.70 -17.39
C LEU A 241 5.79 1.27 -16.84
N GLU A 242 4.71 0.60 -17.20
CA GLU A 242 3.39 0.77 -16.62
C GLU A 242 3.38 0.33 -15.15
N LEU A 243 2.50 0.94 -14.34
CA LEU A 243 2.45 0.74 -12.89
C LEU A 243 2.30 -0.74 -12.50
N MET A 244 1.40 -1.51 -13.14
CA MET A 244 1.19 -2.92 -12.78
C MET A 244 2.41 -3.78 -13.15
N GLN A 245 3.15 -3.41 -14.20
CA GLN A 245 4.43 -4.06 -14.52
C GLN A 245 5.48 -3.77 -13.44
N ILE A 246 5.49 -2.55 -12.90
CA ILE A 246 6.37 -2.18 -11.76
C ILE A 246 5.95 -2.97 -10.52
N MET A 247 4.66 -3.04 -10.21
CA MET A 247 4.14 -3.75 -9.04
C MET A 247 4.40 -5.26 -9.10
N THR A 248 4.36 -5.87 -10.29
CA THR A 248 4.77 -7.26 -10.49
C THR A 248 6.23 -7.47 -10.12
N ARG A 249 7.12 -6.51 -10.43
CA ARG A 249 8.54 -6.56 -10.02
C ARG A 249 8.73 -6.34 -8.52
N VAL A 250 7.90 -5.51 -7.92
CA VAL A 250 7.86 -5.38 -6.44
C VAL A 250 7.51 -6.71 -5.79
N ASN A 251 6.45 -7.37 -6.27
CA ASN A 251 6.04 -8.69 -5.79
C ASN A 251 7.17 -9.72 -5.92
N HIS A 252 7.77 -9.81 -7.12
CA HIS A 252 8.91 -10.69 -7.39
C HIS A 252 10.05 -10.45 -6.40
N LYS A 253 10.45 -9.19 -6.21
CA LYS A 253 11.54 -8.83 -5.31
C LYS A 253 11.23 -9.20 -3.87
N VAL A 254 10.04 -8.87 -3.36
CA VAL A 254 9.66 -9.21 -1.96
C VAL A 254 9.61 -10.72 -1.77
N ALA A 255 9.04 -11.47 -2.72
CA ALA A 255 8.88 -12.92 -2.60
C ALA A 255 10.22 -13.67 -2.65
N LEU A 256 11.17 -13.23 -3.46
CA LEU A 256 12.40 -13.98 -3.73
C LEU A 256 13.62 -13.48 -2.97
N ASP A 257 13.81 -12.15 -2.87
CA ASP A 257 15.04 -11.56 -2.32
C ASP A 257 15.03 -11.48 -0.79
N PHE A 258 13.85 -11.62 -0.15
CA PHE A 258 13.73 -11.45 1.30
C PHE A 258 13.34 -12.76 2.00
N GLU A 259 13.94 -12.95 3.16
CA GLU A 259 13.62 -14.02 4.12
C GLU A 259 13.88 -13.48 5.54
N SER A 260 12.99 -13.78 6.50
CA SER A 260 13.15 -13.25 7.85
C SER A 260 14.32 -13.87 8.59
N PHE A 261 15.08 -13.01 9.26
CA PHE A 261 16.13 -13.42 10.20
C PHE A 261 15.76 -12.97 11.61
N THR A 262 15.41 -13.93 12.46
CA THR A 262 15.06 -13.70 13.87
C THR A 262 15.71 -14.76 14.76
N LEU A 263 15.85 -14.44 16.06
CA LEU A 263 16.35 -15.39 17.06
C LEU A 263 15.31 -16.43 17.46
N ASP A 264 14.02 -16.18 17.22
CA ASP A 264 12.93 -17.11 17.46
C ASP A 264 12.75 -18.07 16.27
N PRO A 265 12.95 -19.39 16.45
CA PRO A 265 12.79 -20.38 15.39
C PRO A 265 11.41 -20.36 14.72
N GLY A 266 10.35 -19.97 15.45
CA GLY A 266 8.98 -19.89 14.95
C GLY A 266 8.77 -18.78 13.93
N SER A 267 9.58 -17.74 13.98
CA SER A 267 9.49 -16.55 13.11
C SER A 267 10.70 -16.38 12.17
N ASN A 268 11.70 -17.27 12.26
CA ASN A 268 12.88 -17.26 11.40
C ASN A 268 12.57 -17.94 10.05
N LYS A 269 13.25 -17.51 8.97
CA LYS A 269 13.15 -18.03 7.60
C LYS A 269 11.72 -17.95 7.02
N LYS A 270 10.99 -16.91 7.35
CA LYS A 270 9.65 -16.67 6.82
C LYS A 270 9.69 -15.81 5.58
N LYS A 271 8.70 -15.98 4.72
CA LYS A 271 8.52 -15.27 3.45
C LYS A 271 7.42 -14.21 3.59
N GLN A 272 7.31 -13.37 2.58
CA GLN A 272 6.24 -12.38 2.48
C GLN A 272 5.84 -12.23 1.02
N MET A 273 4.53 -12.18 0.77
CA MET A 273 3.97 -11.92 -0.55
C MET A 273 3.08 -10.68 -0.50
N PRO A 274 3.43 -9.57 -1.17
CA PRO A 274 2.54 -8.43 -1.27
C PRO A 274 1.26 -8.79 -2.04
N SER A 275 0.18 -8.06 -1.76
CA SER A 275 -1.12 -8.28 -2.40
C SER A 275 -1.60 -6.97 -3.04
N ILE A 276 -2.02 -7.03 -4.29
CA ILE A 276 -2.48 -5.88 -5.05
C ILE A 276 -3.91 -6.10 -5.46
N THR A 277 -4.78 -5.16 -5.08
CA THR A 277 -6.15 -5.07 -5.57
C THR A 277 -6.26 -3.82 -6.43
N THR A 278 -6.79 -3.94 -7.65
CA THR A 278 -6.89 -2.80 -8.55
C THR A 278 -8.25 -2.75 -9.23
N THR A 279 -8.79 -1.54 -9.33
CA THR A 279 -9.93 -1.15 -10.15
C THR A 279 -9.52 -0.07 -11.15
N LEU A 280 -8.21 0.02 -11.46
CA LEU A 280 -7.72 0.90 -12.51
C LEU A 280 -8.33 0.48 -13.85
N THR A 281 -8.84 1.46 -14.59
CA THR A 281 -9.53 1.25 -15.86
C THR A 281 -8.65 1.50 -17.08
N LYS A 282 -7.41 1.97 -16.85
CA LYS A 282 -6.42 2.29 -17.89
C LYS A 282 -5.01 2.03 -17.40
N ASP A 283 -4.05 1.98 -18.34
CA ASP A 283 -2.63 1.90 -18.03
C ASP A 283 -2.14 3.21 -17.38
N PHE A 284 -1.41 3.09 -16.27
CA PHE A 284 -0.83 4.23 -15.57
C PHE A 284 0.68 4.27 -15.74
N TYR A 285 1.16 5.37 -16.30
CA TYR A 285 2.58 5.70 -16.40
C TYR A 285 2.88 6.95 -15.60
N PHE A 286 3.97 7.00 -14.86
CA PHE A 286 4.33 8.20 -14.08
C PHE A 286 4.74 9.39 -14.97
N ARG A 287 5.12 9.16 -16.18
CA ARG A 287 5.29 10.15 -17.29
C ARG A 287 5.59 9.47 -18.61
#